data_3155e2b63ffce911f547004ed5a75248
#
_entry.id   3155e2b63ffce911f547004ed5a75248
#
_cell.length_a   1.000
_cell.length_b   1.000
_cell.length_c   1.000
_cell.angle_alpha   90.00
_cell.angle_beta   90.00
_cell.angle_gamma   90.00
#
_symmetry.space_group_name_H-M   'P 1'
#
loop_
_entity.id
_entity.type
_entity.pdbx_description
1 polymer ?
#
loop_
_entity_poly.entity_id
_entity_poly.type
_entity_poly.pdbx_seq_one_letter_code
_entity_poly.pdbx_strand_id
1 'polypeptide(L)'
;MTRDEALGHARLIVDATDLPVSADLENGFGDTPESVAETIRLAAEAGLVGCTIEDSTGVSANPLYDFDLAVERIAAAARVARGLPFPFMLAARAHNFVYANPSLDDTIKRLRAFEDAGADVLFAPGLPDLTTVSTVCKAVSKPFNFMVGIKGKSFSVADLAAAGVKRISLATSLYRAAMTGFLDAAREVAERGEFGFLDRCVVTAELNDLMRI
;
A
#
# COMPACT_ATOMS: atom_id res chain seq x y z
N MET A 1 7.82 12.50 -6.55
CA MET A 1 7.76 11.58 -7.73
C MET A 1 6.55 11.94 -8.55
N THR A 2 6.69 12.06 -9.86
CA THR A 2 5.58 12.31 -10.77
C THR A 2 4.85 11.00 -11.11
N ARG A 3 3.64 11.09 -11.68
CA ARG A 3 2.91 9.92 -12.18
C ARG A 3 3.72 9.13 -13.20
N ASP A 4 4.35 9.80 -14.14
CA ASP A 4 5.10 9.15 -15.22
C ASP A 4 6.34 8.42 -14.67
N GLU A 5 7.04 8.99 -13.68
CA GLU A 5 8.15 8.31 -13.00
C GLU A 5 7.66 7.06 -12.25
N ALA A 6 6.54 7.15 -11.52
CA ALA A 6 5.98 6.03 -10.78
C ALA A 6 5.55 4.89 -11.71
N LEU A 7 4.86 5.21 -12.81
CA LEU A 7 4.40 4.23 -13.79
C LEU A 7 5.55 3.66 -14.60
N GLY A 8 6.56 4.46 -14.93
CA GLY A 8 7.79 3.98 -15.57
C GLY A 8 8.53 2.97 -14.70
N HIS A 9 8.64 3.24 -13.39
CA HIS A 9 9.22 2.30 -12.43
C HIS A 9 8.36 1.03 -12.27
N ALA A 10 7.03 1.18 -12.21
CA ALA A 10 6.13 0.03 -12.15
C ALA A 10 6.27 -0.90 -13.36
N ARG A 11 6.43 -0.34 -14.57
CA ARG A 11 6.68 -1.11 -15.81
C ARG A 11 7.96 -1.94 -15.72
N LEU A 12 9.06 -1.37 -15.20
CA LEU A 12 10.32 -2.11 -15.01
C LEU A 12 10.13 -3.32 -14.09
N ILE A 13 9.27 -3.21 -13.08
CA ILE A 13 8.95 -4.33 -12.17
C ILE A 13 8.07 -5.36 -12.89
N VAL A 14 7.06 -4.91 -13.63
CA VAL A 14 6.19 -5.80 -14.43
C VAL A 14 7.01 -6.59 -15.43
N ASP A 15 7.92 -5.95 -16.15
CA ASP A 15 8.76 -6.58 -17.17
C ASP A 15 9.78 -7.57 -16.57
N ALA A 16 10.05 -7.49 -15.27
CA ALA A 16 11.02 -8.34 -14.57
C ALA A 16 10.41 -9.61 -13.94
N THR A 17 9.08 -9.81 -14.02
CA THR A 17 8.43 -10.96 -13.37
C THR A 17 7.13 -11.37 -14.05
N ASP A 18 6.82 -12.68 -14.02
CA ASP A 18 5.53 -13.21 -14.46
C ASP A 18 4.43 -13.11 -13.38
N LEU A 19 4.77 -12.62 -12.18
CA LEU A 19 3.81 -12.45 -11.10
C LEU A 19 2.91 -11.23 -11.33
N PRO A 20 1.64 -11.29 -10.91
CA PRO A 20 0.75 -10.13 -10.94
C PRO A 20 1.31 -8.98 -10.08
N VAL A 21 1.52 -7.80 -10.69
CA VAL A 21 2.05 -6.62 -10.00
C VAL A 21 0.93 -5.62 -9.71
N SER A 22 0.86 -5.14 -8.47
CA SER A 22 0.02 -4.00 -8.08
C SER A 22 0.87 -2.90 -7.47
N ALA A 23 0.48 -1.63 -7.66
CA ALA A 23 1.24 -0.48 -7.17
C ALA A 23 0.46 0.37 -6.17
N ASP A 24 1.17 1.02 -5.25
CA ASP A 24 0.65 2.16 -4.49
C ASP A 24 0.76 3.40 -5.40
N LEU A 25 -0.37 3.95 -5.79
CA LEU A 25 -0.46 5.12 -6.66
C LEU A 25 -0.93 6.37 -5.90
N GLU A 26 -0.72 6.35 -4.58
CA GLU A 26 -1.00 7.48 -3.69
C GLU A 26 -2.43 8.02 -3.88
N ASN A 27 -2.59 9.34 -4.06
CA ASN A 27 -3.88 9.94 -4.38
C ASN A 27 -4.24 9.88 -5.88
N GLY A 28 -3.54 9.12 -6.70
CA GLY A 28 -3.75 9.08 -8.15
C GLY A 28 -3.10 10.26 -8.91
N PHE A 29 -2.14 10.94 -8.30
CA PHE A 29 -1.34 12.03 -8.87
C PHE A 29 -2.16 13.24 -9.37
N GLY A 30 -3.30 13.49 -8.74
CA GLY A 30 -4.13 14.67 -9.00
C GLY A 30 -5.40 14.68 -8.17
N ASP A 31 -6.01 15.85 -8.03
CA ASP A 31 -7.12 16.05 -7.08
C ASP A 31 -8.49 15.64 -7.65
N THR A 32 -8.66 15.68 -8.98
CA THR A 32 -9.97 15.46 -9.59
C THR A 32 -10.26 13.98 -9.88
N PRO A 33 -11.53 13.56 -9.94
CA PRO A 33 -11.92 12.22 -10.37
C PRO A 33 -11.35 11.81 -11.73
N GLU A 34 -11.24 12.77 -12.67
CA GLU A 34 -10.69 12.55 -14.01
C GLU A 34 -9.19 12.23 -13.95
N SER A 35 -8.45 12.90 -13.07
CA SER A 35 -7.02 12.63 -12.86
C SER A 35 -6.79 11.21 -12.34
N VAL A 36 -7.62 10.75 -11.41
CA VAL A 36 -7.56 9.37 -10.88
C VAL A 36 -7.94 8.37 -11.97
N ALA A 37 -9.01 8.62 -12.72
CA ALA A 37 -9.45 7.78 -13.83
C ALA A 37 -8.33 7.60 -14.87
N GLU A 38 -7.66 8.69 -15.25
CA GLU A 38 -6.52 8.65 -16.17
C GLU A 38 -5.33 7.85 -15.57
N THR A 39 -5.07 7.99 -14.28
CA THR A 39 -4.03 7.20 -13.60
C THR A 39 -4.31 5.70 -13.65
N ILE A 40 -5.56 5.27 -13.46
CA ILE A 40 -5.93 3.84 -13.60
C ILE A 40 -5.72 3.35 -15.04
N ARG A 41 -6.11 4.15 -16.04
CA ARG A 41 -5.89 3.80 -17.45
C ARG A 41 -4.40 3.59 -17.76
N LEU A 42 -3.56 4.54 -17.35
CA LEU A 42 -2.12 4.48 -17.57
C LEU A 42 -1.45 3.36 -16.73
N ALA A 43 -1.95 3.08 -15.54
CA ALA A 43 -1.50 1.95 -14.72
C ALA A 43 -1.72 0.59 -15.42
N ALA A 44 -2.89 0.41 -16.02
CA ALA A 44 -3.20 -0.76 -16.84
C ALA A 44 -2.28 -0.87 -18.08
N GLU A 45 -1.99 0.25 -18.75
CA GLU A 45 -1.03 0.30 -19.87
C GLU A 45 0.41 0.01 -19.44
N ALA A 46 0.77 0.31 -18.19
CA ALA A 46 2.04 -0.07 -17.61
C ALA A 46 2.13 -1.57 -17.25
N GLY A 47 1.03 -2.33 -17.41
CA GLY A 47 0.96 -3.76 -17.13
C GLY A 47 0.57 -4.10 -15.69
N LEU A 48 0.19 -3.11 -14.89
CA LEU A 48 -0.32 -3.36 -13.54
C LEU A 48 -1.70 -4.05 -13.61
N VAL A 49 -1.97 -4.94 -12.67
CA VAL A 49 -3.27 -5.62 -12.50
C VAL A 49 -4.03 -5.14 -11.26
N GLY A 50 -3.58 -4.09 -10.65
CA GLY A 50 -4.23 -3.45 -9.51
C GLY A 50 -3.43 -2.29 -8.95
N CYS A 51 -4.07 -1.51 -8.10
CA CYS A 51 -3.41 -0.41 -7.38
C CYS A 51 -4.13 -0.07 -6.07
N THR A 52 -3.48 0.78 -5.26
CA THR A 52 -4.17 1.53 -4.19
C THR A 52 -4.40 2.97 -4.62
N ILE A 53 -5.54 3.52 -4.24
CA ILE A 53 -5.87 4.96 -4.33
C ILE A 53 -6.32 5.41 -2.94
N GLU A 54 -5.74 6.50 -2.45
CA GLU A 54 -6.03 7.03 -1.11
C GLU A 54 -6.79 8.36 -1.15
N ASP A 55 -7.42 8.66 -0.01
CA ASP A 55 -8.13 9.93 0.23
C ASP A 55 -7.25 11.03 0.84
N SER A 56 -5.94 10.84 0.85
CA SER A 56 -4.98 11.86 1.27
C SER A 56 -4.76 12.91 0.18
N THR A 57 -4.74 14.19 0.56
CA THR A 57 -4.41 15.29 -0.36
C THR A 57 -2.91 15.49 -0.52
N GLY A 58 -2.09 14.94 0.39
CA GLY A 58 -0.67 15.27 0.51
C GLY A 58 -0.40 16.66 1.13
N VAL A 59 -1.44 17.43 1.48
CA VAL A 59 -1.32 18.78 2.04
C VAL A 59 -1.60 18.75 3.55
N SER A 60 -0.62 19.05 4.38
CA SER A 60 -0.72 18.95 5.85
C SER A 60 -1.84 19.78 6.46
N ALA A 61 -2.18 20.94 5.87
CA ALA A 61 -3.23 21.81 6.38
C ALA A 61 -4.66 21.28 6.12
N ASN A 62 -4.83 20.46 5.10
CA ASN A 62 -6.08 19.77 4.76
C ASN A 62 -5.76 18.36 4.30
N PRO A 63 -5.44 17.43 5.21
CA PRO A 63 -4.78 16.18 4.86
C PRO A 63 -5.67 15.17 4.14
N LEU A 64 -7.00 15.29 4.25
CA LEU A 64 -7.96 14.40 3.61
C LEU A 64 -8.86 15.18 2.65
N TYR A 65 -9.20 14.57 1.52
CA TYR A 65 -10.27 15.10 0.66
C TYR A 65 -11.61 15.12 1.41
N ASP A 66 -12.45 16.09 1.06
CA ASP A 66 -13.85 16.06 1.48
C ASP A 66 -14.49 14.73 1.14
N PHE A 67 -15.43 14.30 1.99
CA PHE A 67 -16.02 12.97 1.90
C PHE A 67 -16.59 12.67 0.50
N ASP A 68 -17.40 13.56 -0.05
CA ASP A 68 -18.07 13.35 -1.34
C ASP A 68 -17.03 13.28 -2.47
N LEU A 69 -16.05 14.19 -2.47
CA LEU A 69 -14.97 14.18 -3.47
C LEU A 69 -14.14 12.88 -3.38
N ALA A 70 -13.81 12.41 -2.17
CA ALA A 70 -13.09 11.16 -1.99
C ALA A 70 -13.87 9.97 -2.60
N VAL A 71 -15.18 9.91 -2.40
CA VAL A 71 -16.06 8.88 -2.98
C VAL A 71 -16.13 8.98 -4.51
N GLU A 72 -16.30 10.18 -5.04
CA GLU A 72 -16.33 10.41 -6.51
C GLU A 72 -15.03 9.96 -7.18
N ARG A 73 -13.89 10.20 -6.55
CA ARG A 73 -12.56 9.78 -7.02
C ARG A 73 -12.46 8.26 -7.11
N ILE A 74 -12.91 7.53 -6.07
CA ILE A 74 -12.94 6.06 -6.08
C ILE A 74 -13.93 5.53 -7.12
N ALA A 75 -15.11 6.16 -7.25
CA ALA A 75 -16.09 5.78 -8.26
C ALA A 75 -15.54 5.95 -9.70
N ALA A 76 -14.79 7.03 -9.96
CA ALA A 76 -14.15 7.26 -11.26
C ALA A 76 -13.06 6.20 -11.54
N ALA A 77 -12.22 5.87 -10.55
CA ALA A 77 -11.22 4.81 -10.63
C ALA A 77 -11.86 3.44 -10.91
N ALA A 78 -12.90 3.09 -10.16
CA ALA A 78 -13.62 1.82 -10.31
C ALA A 78 -14.27 1.67 -11.68
N ARG A 79 -14.84 2.74 -12.22
CA ARG A 79 -15.46 2.76 -13.56
C ARG A 79 -14.45 2.43 -14.65
N VAL A 80 -13.26 3.00 -14.60
CA VAL A 80 -12.17 2.69 -15.55
C VAL A 80 -11.71 1.26 -15.36
N ALA A 81 -11.42 0.83 -14.12
CA ALA A 81 -10.99 -0.53 -13.82
C ALA A 81 -11.95 -1.60 -14.34
N ARG A 82 -13.28 -1.37 -14.24
CA ARG A 82 -14.31 -2.29 -14.78
C ARG A 82 -14.40 -2.30 -16.30
N GLY A 83 -13.96 -1.24 -16.98
CA GLY A 83 -13.92 -1.16 -18.44
C GLY A 83 -12.69 -1.82 -19.08
N LEU A 84 -11.72 -2.26 -18.30
CA LEU A 84 -10.51 -2.91 -18.81
C LEU A 84 -10.80 -4.35 -19.31
N PRO A 85 -10.04 -4.85 -20.29
CA PRO A 85 -10.24 -6.20 -20.84
C PRO A 85 -9.74 -7.33 -19.92
N PHE A 86 -9.26 -7.02 -18.74
CA PHE A 86 -8.79 -7.96 -17.73
C PHE A 86 -9.18 -7.49 -16.33
N PRO A 87 -9.20 -8.38 -15.31
CA PRO A 87 -9.47 -8.01 -13.94
C PRO A 87 -8.41 -7.05 -13.40
N PHE A 88 -8.83 -5.87 -12.94
CA PHE A 88 -7.96 -4.89 -12.29
C PHE A 88 -8.48 -4.62 -10.87
N MET A 89 -7.65 -4.89 -9.86
CA MET A 89 -8.02 -4.82 -8.45
C MET A 89 -7.78 -3.42 -7.89
N LEU A 90 -8.86 -2.70 -7.55
CA LEU A 90 -8.80 -1.38 -6.93
C LEU A 90 -8.90 -1.50 -5.41
N ALA A 91 -7.83 -1.12 -4.70
CA ALA A 91 -7.85 -0.97 -3.25
C ALA A 91 -8.06 0.51 -2.88
N ALA A 92 -9.17 0.81 -2.21
CA ALA A 92 -9.45 2.15 -1.72
C ALA A 92 -8.95 2.32 -0.28
N ARG A 93 -8.26 3.46 -0.01
CA ARG A 93 -7.51 3.67 1.21
C ARG A 93 -7.99 4.92 1.95
N ALA A 94 -8.43 4.73 3.21
CA ALA A 94 -8.85 5.80 4.12
C ALA A 94 -7.71 6.14 5.09
N HIS A 95 -7.19 7.36 5.05
CA HIS A 95 -5.97 7.80 5.72
C HIS A 95 -6.17 8.42 7.12
N ASN A 96 -7.38 8.36 7.69
CA ASN A 96 -7.70 8.98 8.98
C ASN A 96 -6.68 8.67 10.09
N PHE A 97 -6.23 7.42 10.21
CA PHE A 97 -5.32 6.98 11.28
C PHE A 97 -3.83 7.28 11.00
N VAL A 98 -3.50 7.86 9.87
CA VAL A 98 -2.14 8.35 9.55
C VAL A 98 -1.93 9.76 10.10
N TYR A 99 -3.01 10.53 10.23
CA TYR A 99 -2.99 11.91 10.70
C TYR A 99 -3.38 12.04 12.17
N ALA A 100 -3.15 13.22 12.75
CA ALA A 100 -3.58 13.55 14.11
C ALA A 100 -5.11 13.55 14.23
N ASN A 101 -5.63 13.08 15.38
CA ASN A 101 -7.06 12.98 15.68
C ASN A 101 -7.85 12.02 14.74
N PRO A 102 -7.46 10.76 14.65
CA PRO A 102 -8.17 9.78 13.84
C PRO A 102 -9.59 9.55 14.38
N SER A 103 -10.57 9.45 13.46
CA SER A 103 -11.94 9.07 13.76
C SER A 103 -12.22 7.67 13.20
N LEU A 104 -12.56 6.73 14.08
CA LEU A 104 -12.95 5.38 13.65
C LEU A 104 -14.27 5.41 12.88
N ASP A 105 -15.23 6.21 13.35
CA ASP A 105 -16.54 6.32 12.71
C ASP A 105 -16.43 6.91 11.29
N ASP A 106 -15.62 7.97 11.10
CA ASP A 106 -15.38 8.55 9.77
C ASP A 106 -14.59 7.57 8.88
N THR A 107 -13.62 6.84 9.44
CA THR A 107 -12.90 5.78 8.70
C THR A 107 -13.86 4.71 8.18
N ILE A 108 -14.74 4.19 9.03
CA ILE A 108 -15.72 3.18 8.64
C ILE A 108 -16.72 3.75 7.63
N LYS A 109 -17.17 4.98 7.82
CA LYS A 109 -18.06 5.69 6.90
C LYS A 109 -17.43 5.80 5.50
N ARG A 110 -16.16 6.21 5.41
CA ARG A 110 -15.41 6.31 4.15
C ARG A 110 -15.23 4.94 3.49
N LEU A 111 -14.78 3.94 4.24
CA LEU A 111 -14.57 2.59 3.71
C LEU A 111 -15.85 1.99 3.13
N ARG A 112 -17.00 2.15 3.79
CA ARG A 112 -18.30 1.72 3.26
C ARG A 112 -18.66 2.45 1.97
N ALA A 113 -18.49 3.76 1.93
CA ALA A 113 -18.75 4.55 0.73
C ALA A 113 -17.79 4.18 -0.42
N PHE A 114 -16.54 3.84 -0.14
CA PHE A 114 -15.59 3.34 -1.15
C PHE A 114 -15.95 1.94 -1.65
N GLU A 115 -16.47 1.08 -0.77
CA GLU A 115 -17.04 -0.21 -1.16
C GLU A 115 -18.22 -0.03 -2.12
N ASP A 116 -19.17 0.83 -1.78
CA ASP A 116 -20.35 1.16 -2.60
C ASP A 116 -19.94 1.82 -3.93
N ALA A 117 -18.86 2.61 -3.93
CA ALA A 117 -18.28 3.22 -5.12
C ALA A 117 -17.55 2.22 -6.04
N GLY A 118 -17.35 0.97 -5.60
CA GLY A 118 -16.84 -0.12 -6.44
C GLY A 118 -15.39 -0.54 -6.14
N ALA A 119 -14.82 -0.18 -5.01
CA ALA A 119 -13.53 -0.72 -4.56
C ALA A 119 -13.62 -2.25 -4.35
N ASP A 120 -12.54 -2.95 -4.71
CA ASP A 120 -12.43 -4.42 -4.53
C ASP A 120 -11.82 -4.80 -3.20
N VAL A 121 -10.94 -3.95 -2.68
CA VAL A 121 -10.23 -4.11 -1.42
C VAL A 121 -10.31 -2.80 -0.65
N LEU A 122 -10.47 -2.90 0.66
CA LEU A 122 -10.50 -1.73 1.55
C LEU A 122 -9.26 -1.71 2.42
N PHE A 123 -8.77 -0.49 2.70
CA PHE A 123 -7.53 -0.32 3.42
C PHE A 123 -7.59 0.92 4.32
N ALA A 124 -7.18 0.78 5.58
CA ALA A 124 -6.99 1.88 6.52
C ALA A 124 -5.66 1.67 7.27
N PRO A 125 -4.57 2.36 6.87
CA PRO A 125 -3.29 2.24 7.55
C PRO A 125 -3.33 2.91 8.93
N GLY A 126 -2.53 2.37 9.86
CA GLY A 126 -2.32 3.01 11.16
C GLY A 126 -3.30 2.63 12.26
N LEU A 127 -4.22 1.71 12.04
CA LEU A 127 -5.12 1.20 13.08
C LEU A 127 -4.31 0.75 14.32
N PRO A 128 -4.74 1.14 15.55
CA PRO A 128 -3.88 1.05 16.73
C PRO A 128 -3.77 -0.36 17.32
N ASP A 129 -4.82 -1.18 17.20
CA ASP A 129 -4.94 -2.47 17.87
C ASP A 129 -5.87 -3.44 17.13
N LEU A 130 -5.84 -4.71 17.51
CA LEU A 130 -6.63 -5.77 16.90
C LEU A 130 -8.15 -5.62 17.12
N THR A 131 -8.56 -4.98 18.19
CA THR A 131 -10.00 -4.70 18.45
C THR A 131 -10.52 -3.72 17.41
N THR A 132 -9.78 -2.65 17.15
CA THR A 132 -10.11 -1.66 16.11
C THR A 132 -10.08 -2.29 14.73
N VAL A 133 -9.06 -3.12 14.42
CA VAL A 133 -8.98 -3.89 13.15
C VAL A 133 -10.22 -4.78 12.97
N SER A 134 -10.58 -5.56 14.00
CA SER A 134 -11.77 -6.44 13.96
C SER A 134 -13.06 -5.63 13.77
N THR A 135 -13.17 -4.47 14.42
CA THR A 135 -14.34 -3.57 14.27
C THR A 135 -14.48 -3.10 12.83
N VAL A 136 -13.38 -2.66 12.20
CA VAL A 136 -13.38 -2.25 10.79
C VAL A 136 -13.72 -3.43 9.88
N CYS A 137 -13.07 -4.60 10.06
CA CYS A 137 -13.33 -5.78 9.25
C CYS A 137 -14.80 -6.24 9.31
N LYS A 138 -15.45 -6.12 10.47
CA LYS A 138 -16.89 -6.45 10.64
C LYS A 138 -17.83 -5.41 10.04
N ALA A 139 -17.36 -4.19 9.87
CA ALA A 139 -18.17 -3.09 9.36
C ALA A 139 -18.28 -3.05 7.83
N VAL A 140 -17.44 -3.79 7.10
CA VAL A 140 -17.35 -3.81 5.64
C VAL A 140 -17.53 -5.24 5.12
N SER A 141 -17.92 -5.40 3.84
CA SER A 141 -18.08 -6.72 3.23
C SER A 141 -16.94 -7.11 2.30
N LYS A 142 -16.20 -6.13 1.78
CA LYS A 142 -15.04 -6.37 0.92
C LYS A 142 -13.81 -6.79 1.73
N PRO A 143 -12.86 -7.51 1.11
CA PRO A 143 -11.59 -7.85 1.74
C PRO A 143 -10.89 -6.63 2.31
N PHE A 144 -10.43 -6.74 3.57
CA PHE A 144 -9.68 -5.67 4.23
C PHE A 144 -8.18 -5.96 4.18
N ASN A 145 -7.39 -4.96 3.78
CA ASN A 145 -5.94 -4.97 3.82
C ASN A 145 -5.42 -4.32 5.10
N PHE A 146 -4.48 -4.97 5.78
CA PHE A 146 -3.74 -4.41 6.89
C PHE A 146 -2.29 -4.13 6.49
N MET A 147 -1.73 -3.00 6.92
CA MET A 147 -0.33 -2.67 6.67
C MET A 147 0.53 -2.94 7.90
N VAL A 148 1.52 -3.81 7.74
CA VAL A 148 2.59 -4.02 8.70
C VAL A 148 3.76 -3.09 8.33
N GLY A 149 4.28 -2.33 9.30
CA GLY A 149 5.41 -1.42 9.02
C GLY A 149 5.50 -0.24 9.97
N ILE A 150 4.49 -0.05 10.83
CA ILE A 150 4.51 0.95 11.89
C ILE A 150 5.03 0.29 13.17
N LYS A 151 6.10 0.84 13.76
CA LYS A 151 6.67 0.33 15.02
C LYS A 151 5.62 0.31 16.13
N GLY A 152 5.50 -0.82 16.81
CA GLY A 152 4.52 -1.01 17.90
C GLY A 152 3.08 -1.28 17.45
N LYS A 153 2.81 -1.32 16.13
CA LYS A 153 1.49 -1.62 15.55
C LYS A 153 1.58 -2.78 14.55
N SER A 154 2.41 -3.77 14.83
CA SER A 154 2.55 -4.98 14.01
C SER A 154 2.04 -6.17 14.80
N PHE A 155 1.19 -6.98 14.17
CA PHE A 155 0.56 -8.15 14.75
C PHE A 155 0.94 -9.38 13.92
N SER A 156 0.79 -10.57 14.48
CA SER A 156 1.06 -11.81 13.75
C SER A 156 0.03 -12.03 12.62
N VAL A 157 0.41 -12.82 11.62
CA VAL A 157 -0.51 -13.21 10.53
C VAL A 157 -1.75 -13.90 11.11
N ALA A 158 -1.57 -14.76 12.14
CA ALA A 158 -2.65 -15.47 12.79
C ALA A 158 -3.64 -14.53 13.49
N ASP A 159 -3.13 -13.53 14.24
CA ASP A 159 -3.97 -12.55 14.93
C ASP A 159 -4.74 -11.67 13.93
N LEU A 160 -4.08 -11.23 12.86
CA LEU A 160 -4.71 -10.45 11.81
C LEU A 160 -5.79 -11.24 11.06
N ALA A 161 -5.53 -12.51 10.76
CA ALA A 161 -6.51 -13.39 10.15
C ALA A 161 -7.73 -13.61 11.06
N ALA A 162 -7.50 -13.82 12.37
CA ALA A 162 -8.57 -13.94 13.38
C ALA A 162 -9.39 -12.64 13.52
N ALA A 163 -8.77 -11.47 13.34
CA ALA A 163 -9.44 -10.18 13.33
C ALA A 163 -10.26 -9.92 12.04
N GLY A 164 -10.12 -10.76 11.00
CA GLY A 164 -10.87 -10.66 9.75
C GLY A 164 -10.09 -10.13 8.54
N VAL A 165 -8.81 -9.82 8.71
CA VAL A 165 -7.93 -9.35 7.63
C VAL A 165 -7.76 -10.42 6.55
N LYS A 166 -7.78 -10.02 5.28
CA LYS A 166 -7.64 -10.92 4.12
C LYS A 166 -6.36 -10.67 3.32
N ARG A 167 -5.75 -9.49 3.43
CA ARG A 167 -4.51 -9.11 2.77
C ARG A 167 -3.60 -8.40 3.76
N ILE A 168 -2.30 -8.65 3.69
CA ILE A 168 -1.30 -7.95 4.50
C ILE A 168 -0.29 -7.32 3.53
N SER A 169 -0.07 -6.01 3.65
CA SER A 169 0.99 -5.29 2.95
C SER A 169 2.13 -4.97 3.91
N LEU A 170 3.36 -5.10 3.42
CA LEU A 170 4.56 -4.93 4.24
C LEU A 170 5.14 -3.51 4.17
N ALA A 171 4.59 -2.65 3.32
CA ALA A 171 5.09 -1.29 3.08
C ALA A 171 6.64 -1.31 2.89
N THR A 172 7.35 -0.44 3.58
CA THR A 172 8.81 -0.37 3.53
C THR A 172 9.53 -1.32 4.50
N SER A 173 8.82 -2.27 5.13
CA SER A 173 9.39 -3.08 6.23
C SER A 173 10.64 -3.87 5.81
N LEU A 174 10.57 -4.57 4.67
CA LEU A 174 11.70 -5.38 4.18
C LEU A 174 12.87 -4.49 3.72
N TYR A 175 12.56 -3.40 3.01
CA TYR A 175 13.57 -2.39 2.64
C TYR A 175 14.27 -1.82 3.89
N ARG A 176 13.52 -1.44 4.91
CA ARG A 176 14.08 -0.92 6.17
C ARG A 176 14.93 -1.97 6.90
N ALA A 177 14.52 -3.24 6.89
CA ALA A 177 15.32 -4.32 7.45
C ALA A 177 16.66 -4.48 6.72
N ALA A 178 16.64 -4.49 5.38
CA ALA A 178 17.85 -4.56 4.56
C ALA A 178 18.77 -3.36 4.78
N MET A 179 18.21 -2.14 4.79
CA MET A 179 18.98 -0.91 5.03
C MET A 179 19.53 -0.81 6.44
N THR A 180 18.85 -1.38 7.45
CA THR A 180 19.38 -1.45 8.80
C THR A 180 20.64 -2.32 8.83
N GLY A 181 20.60 -3.51 8.24
CA GLY A 181 21.78 -4.37 8.14
C GLY A 181 22.95 -3.72 7.39
N PHE A 182 22.66 -3.03 6.26
CA PHE A 182 23.64 -2.26 5.52
C PHE A 182 24.29 -1.14 6.36
N LEU A 183 23.47 -0.34 7.03
CA LEU A 183 23.95 0.79 7.85
C LEU A 183 24.77 0.30 9.06
N ASP A 184 24.36 -0.80 9.70
CA ASP A 184 25.10 -1.37 10.83
C ASP A 184 26.45 -1.91 10.39
N ALA A 185 26.53 -2.59 9.23
CA ALA A 185 27.78 -3.03 8.64
C ALA A 185 28.69 -1.84 8.28
N ALA A 186 28.15 -0.80 7.64
CA ALA A 186 28.92 0.39 7.27
C ALA A 186 29.50 1.12 8.50
N ARG A 187 28.72 1.22 9.59
CA ARG A 187 29.19 1.81 10.86
C ARG A 187 30.29 0.96 11.50
N GLU A 188 30.13 -0.37 11.50
CA GLU A 188 31.15 -1.28 12.03
C GLU A 188 32.51 -1.07 11.35
N VAL A 189 32.51 -0.97 10.03
CA VAL A 189 33.75 -0.69 9.27
C VAL A 189 34.29 0.70 9.56
N ALA A 190 33.44 1.73 9.51
CA ALA A 190 33.87 3.12 9.64
C ALA A 190 34.39 3.47 11.04
N GLU A 191 33.77 2.92 12.09
CA GLU A 191 34.06 3.27 13.48
C GLU A 191 35.09 2.36 14.12
N ARG A 192 35.12 1.06 13.75
CA ARG A 192 35.96 0.04 14.39
C ARG A 192 37.01 -0.59 13.46
N GLY A 193 36.83 -0.46 12.15
CA GLY A 193 37.68 -1.16 11.18
C GLY A 193 37.50 -2.69 11.19
N GLU A 194 36.34 -3.16 11.64
CA GLU A 194 36.02 -4.56 11.81
C GLU A 194 35.04 -5.05 10.75
N PHE A 195 34.96 -6.35 10.53
CA PHE A 195 34.13 -7.00 9.50
C PHE A 195 33.30 -8.16 10.07
N GLY A 196 33.02 -8.16 11.37
CA GLY A 196 32.26 -9.21 12.06
C GLY A 196 30.82 -9.38 11.57
N PHE A 197 30.27 -8.37 10.87
CA PHE A 197 28.96 -8.47 10.23
C PHE A 197 28.89 -9.60 9.18
N LEU A 198 30.03 -9.97 8.55
CA LEU A 198 30.08 -11.05 7.53
C LEU A 198 29.63 -12.41 8.09
N ASP A 199 29.83 -12.67 9.37
CA ASP A 199 29.43 -13.93 10.02
C ASP A 199 27.89 -14.07 10.10
N ARG A 200 27.16 -12.98 9.92
CA ARG A 200 25.69 -12.92 9.95
C ARG A 200 25.05 -12.71 8.57
N CYS A 201 25.90 -12.54 7.55
CA CYS A 201 25.39 -12.32 6.19
C CYS A 201 25.05 -13.64 5.48
N VAL A 202 24.04 -13.57 4.63
CA VAL A 202 23.74 -14.64 3.67
C VAL A 202 24.93 -14.81 2.74
N VAL A 203 25.34 -16.05 2.47
CA VAL A 203 26.47 -16.33 1.57
C VAL A 203 26.12 -16.01 0.14
N THR A 204 27.13 -15.58 -0.65
CA THR A 204 26.93 -15.16 -2.05
C THR A 204 26.26 -16.24 -2.92
N ALA A 205 26.58 -17.52 -2.69
CA ALA A 205 25.99 -18.62 -3.44
C ALA A 205 24.47 -18.69 -3.25
N GLU A 206 23.97 -18.54 -2.01
CA GLU A 206 22.54 -18.53 -1.69
C GLU A 206 21.83 -17.32 -2.33
N LEU A 207 22.46 -16.14 -2.28
CA LEU A 207 21.89 -14.95 -2.97
C LEU A 207 21.81 -15.17 -4.48
N ASN A 208 22.85 -15.74 -5.08
CA ASN A 208 22.85 -16.05 -6.52
C ASN A 208 21.76 -17.06 -6.89
N ASP A 209 21.52 -18.06 -6.03
CA ASP A 209 20.46 -19.04 -6.26
C ASP A 209 19.05 -18.43 -6.16
N LEU A 210 18.84 -17.51 -5.21
CA LEU A 210 17.59 -16.75 -5.09
C LEU A 210 17.33 -15.82 -6.27
N MET A 211 18.38 -15.33 -6.95
CA MET A 211 18.29 -14.43 -8.10
C MET A 211 18.22 -15.16 -9.46
N ARG A 212 18.31 -16.48 -9.48
CA ARG A 212 18.11 -17.29 -10.70
C ARG A 212 16.61 -17.48 -10.91
N ILE A 213 16.07 -16.76 -11.87
CA ILE A 213 14.69 -16.90 -12.35
C ILE A 213 14.69 -17.82 -13.56
#